data_bf3d18d4f13917aa56963668f935923e
#
_entry.id   bf3d18d4f13917aa56963668f935923e
#
_cell.length_a   1.000
_cell.length_b   1.000
_cell.length_c   1.000
_cell.angle_alpha   90.00
_cell.angle_beta   90.00
_cell.angle_gamma   90.00
#
_symmetry.space_group_name_H-M   'P 1'
#
loop_
_entity.id
_entity.type
_entity.pdbx_description
1 polymer ?
#
loop_
_entity_poly.entity_id
_entity_poly.type
_entity_poly.pdbx_seq_one_letter_code
_entity_poly.pdbx_strand_id
1 'polypeptide(L)'
;ESIEKLALVTDEVFGKERSHPLTVRVNLVFFNTWLAPRLADFRNQYPDIDLRFTSNIWAAGTDKEADVEICYGKGQWTNCFSDRLTWDRLIPVCSPTLLDGQLPPADPSELSNYTLLHVIGYEEGWGFWLNQLGYYNIDPSQGIHFDSLMTGMEMAAQGHGVALSRTSLAANMLENGRLIAPFEQTVSTVESFYLTTPKDKPIRAHVDAFRQWIIDQAQQASPGQV
;
A
#
# COMPACT_ATOMS: atom_id res chain seq x y z
N GLU A 1 36.47 23.86 -33.40
CA GLU A 1 35.03 23.69 -33.84
C GLU A 1 34.68 22.26 -34.26
N SER A 2 35.50 21.54 -35.04
CA SER A 2 35.15 20.16 -35.48
C SER A 2 35.40 19.11 -34.38
N ILE A 3 36.43 19.29 -33.55
CA ILE A 3 36.75 18.38 -32.44
C ILE A 3 35.77 18.57 -31.26
N GLU A 4 35.34 19.79 -31.01
CA GLU A 4 34.31 20.08 -29.99
C GLU A 4 32.96 19.54 -30.38
N LYS A 5 32.58 19.58 -31.68
CA LYS A 5 31.36 18.91 -32.18
C LYS A 5 31.44 17.40 -32.11
N LEU A 6 32.63 16.82 -32.36
CA LEU A 6 32.81 15.36 -32.17
C LEU A 6 32.73 14.96 -30.70
N ALA A 7 33.28 15.75 -29.78
CA ALA A 7 33.17 15.49 -28.34
C ALA A 7 31.74 15.58 -27.85
N LEU A 8 30.95 16.56 -28.30
CA LEU A 8 29.52 16.69 -27.99
C LEU A 8 28.70 15.53 -28.56
N VAL A 9 28.99 15.12 -29.81
CA VAL A 9 28.30 13.98 -30.43
C VAL A 9 28.75 12.66 -29.80
N THR A 10 29.99 12.55 -29.35
CA THR A 10 30.48 11.35 -28.63
C THR A 10 29.90 11.29 -27.21
N ASP A 11 29.72 12.43 -26.53
CA ASP A 11 29.00 12.49 -25.25
C ASP A 11 27.47 12.22 -25.39
N GLU A 12 26.87 12.58 -26.52
CA GLU A 12 25.49 12.23 -26.86
C GLU A 12 25.31 10.74 -27.22
N VAL A 13 26.31 10.11 -27.84
CA VAL A 13 26.23 8.72 -28.34
C VAL A 13 26.87 7.71 -27.37
N PHE A 14 27.87 8.10 -26.59
CA PHE A 14 28.62 7.27 -25.64
C PHE A 14 28.69 7.84 -24.23
N GLY A 15 28.20 9.07 -23.99
CA GLY A 15 27.93 9.57 -22.68
C GLY A 15 26.95 8.59 -22.04
N LYS A 16 27.26 8.12 -20.83
CA LYS A 16 26.34 7.33 -20.01
C LYS A 16 24.94 7.91 -20.25
N GLU A 17 24.04 7.14 -20.88
CA GLU A 17 22.62 7.45 -20.82
C GLU A 17 22.37 7.87 -19.38
N ARG A 18 22.07 9.15 -19.15
CA ARG A 18 21.55 9.58 -17.85
C ARG A 18 20.33 8.71 -17.68
N SER A 19 20.49 7.65 -16.93
CA SER A 19 19.44 6.65 -16.76
C SER A 19 18.26 7.45 -16.24
N HIS A 20 17.21 7.53 -17.05
CA HIS A 20 15.98 8.16 -16.58
C HIS A 20 15.62 7.46 -15.29
N PRO A 21 15.40 8.19 -14.19
CA PRO A 21 15.07 7.57 -12.93
C PRO A 21 13.82 6.71 -13.10
N LEU A 22 13.82 5.54 -12.50
CA LEU A 22 12.63 4.71 -12.44
C LEU A 22 11.56 5.45 -11.65
N THR A 23 10.50 5.86 -12.32
CA THR A 23 9.40 6.60 -11.69
C THR A 23 8.29 5.63 -11.28
N VAL A 24 8.13 5.47 -9.98
CA VAL A 24 7.12 4.62 -9.35
C VAL A 24 6.03 5.49 -8.74
N ARG A 25 4.80 5.34 -9.21
CA ARG A 25 3.64 5.91 -8.54
C ARG A 25 3.09 4.92 -7.54
N VAL A 26 2.85 5.35 -6.32
CA VAL A 26 2.41 4.46 -5.25
C VAL A 26 1.49 5.18 -4.27
N ASN A 27 0.48 4.46 -3.77
CA ASN A 27 -0.35 4.94 -2.67
C ASN A 27 0.51 5.14 -1.40
N LEU A 28 0.30 6.26 -0.70
CA LEU A 28 1.13 6.66 0.43
C LEU A 28 1.13 5.64 1.58
N VAL A 29 -0.02 5.01 1.87
CA VAL A 29 -0.08 4.00 2.93
C VAL A 29 0.74 2.77 2.56
N PHE A 30 0.63 2.27 1.32
CA PHE A 30 1.43 1.14 0.86
C PHE A 30 2.92 1.46 0.85
N PHE A 31 3.28 2.67 0.40
CA PHE A 31 4.66 3.12 0.44
C PHE A 31 5.24 3.04 1.86
N ASN A 32 4.59 3.68 2.84
CA ASN A 32 5.13 3.78 4.19
C ASN A 32 5.13 2.45 4.95
N THR A 33 4.10 1.63 4.77
CA THR A 33 3.92 0.42 5.59
C THR A 33 4.55 -0.82 4.97
N TRP A 34 4.55 -0.92 3.64
CA TRP A 34 4.98 -2.13 2.95
C TRP A 34 6.25 -1.94 2.13
N LEU A 35 6.33 -0.88 1.31
CA LEU A 35 7.43 -0.72 0.35
C LEU A 35 8.69 -0.15 0.99
N ALA A 36 8.60 0.96 1.72
CA ALA A 36 9.76 1.66 2.29
C ALA A 36 10.63 0.78 3.19
N PRO A 37 10.09 -0.10 4.06
CA PRO A 37 10.92 -1.00 4.86
C PRO A 37 11.77 -1.98 4.03
N ARG A 38 11.39 -2.25 2.78
CA ARG A 38 12.05 -3.20 1.88
C ARG A 38 13.01 -2.55 0.88
N LEU A 39 12.92 -1.22 0.70
CA LEU A 39 13.72 -0.49 -0.32
C LEU A 39 15.23 -0.59 -0.13
N ALA A 40 15.70 -0.79 1.10
CA ALA A 40 17.13 -0.98 1.36
C ALA A 40 17.67 -2.22 0.61
N ASP A 41 16.91 -3.29 0.55
CA ASP A 41 17.25 -4.51 -0.18
C ASP A 41 17.35 -4.24 -1.69
N PHE A 42 16.36 -3.55 -2.28
CA PHE A 42 16.42 -3.16 -3.69
C PHE A 42 17.65 -2.32 -4.03
N ARG A 43 17.92 -1.30 -3.23
CA ARG A 43 19.07 -0.41 -3.45
C ARG A 43 20.42 -1.12 -3.32
N ASN A 44 20.50 -2.14 -2.48
CA ASN A 44 21.70 -2.97 -2.36
C ASN A 44 21.90 -3.86 -3.60
N GLN A 45 20.80 -4.41 -4.16
CA GLN A 45 20.87 -5.25 -5.35
C GLN A 45 21.09 -4.45 -6.64
N TYR A 46 20.53 -3.24 -6.71
CA TYR A 46 20.54 -2.39 -7.91
C TYR A 46 21.00 -0.96 -7.58
N PRO A 47 22.29 -0.76 -7.19
CA PRO A 47 22.80 0.52 -6.74
C PRO A 47 22.81 1.61 -7.83
N ASP A 48 22.82 1.22 -9.11
CA ASP A 48 22.86 2.13 -10.25
C ASP A 48 21.48 2.58 -10.73
N ILE A 49 20.38 2.09 -10.13
CA ILE A 49 19.04 2.50 -10.50
C ILE A 49 18.60 3.68 -9.61
N ASP A 50 18.44 4.85 -10.23
CA ASP A 50 17.83 5.98 -9.57
C ASP A 50 16.32 5.80 -9.44
N LEU A 51 15.77 6.02 -8.24
CA LEU A 51 14.35 5.87 -7.92
C LEU A 51 13.70 7.24 -7.74
N ARG A 52 12.53 7.41 -8.36
CA ARG A 52 11.64 8.53 -8.14
C ARG A 52 10.26 8.02 -7.72
N PHE A 53 9.81 8.40 -6.53
CA PHE A 53 8.47 8.06 -6.07
C PHE A 53 7.54 9.26 -6.18
N THR A 54 6.34 9.02 -6.69
CA THR A 54 5.22 9.96 -6.65
C THR A 54 4.06 9.29 -5.95
N SER A 55 3.32 10.03 -5.13
CA SER A 55 2.17 9.50 -4.43
C SER A 55 0.92 10.31 -4.70
N ASN A 56 -0.20 9.63 -4.80
CA ASN A 56 -1.52 10.23 -4.69
C ASN A 56 -2.39 9.38 -3.76
N ILE A 57 -3.39 9.99 -3.17
CA ILE A 57 -4.23 9.34 -2.16
C ILE A 57 -5.15 8.33 -2.84
N TRP A 58 -5.67 8.61 -4.04
CA TRP A 58 -6.78 7.83 -4.63
C TRP A 58 -6.72 7.61 -6.15
N ALA A 59 -5.87 8.26 -6.88
CA ALA A 59 -5.98 8.23 -8.33
C ALA A 59 -5.24 7.03 -8.95
N ALA A 60 -5.96 6.07 -9.47
CA ALA A 60 -5.60 5.40 -10.70
C ALA A 60 -5.79 6.40 -11.84
N GLY A 61 -4.86 7.29 -12.06
CA GLY A 61 -4.90 8.27 -13.14
C GLY A 61 -3.69 8.07 -14.00
N THR A 62 -3.92 7.95 -15.30
CA THR A 62 -2.94 7.88 -16.36
C THR A 62 -2.01 9.09 -16.37
N ASP A 63 -1.13 9.18 -15.37
CA ASP A 63 0.02 10.04 -15.47
C ASP A 63 1.00 9.36 -16.42
N LYS A 64 1.13 9.93 -17.59
CA LYS A 64 1.99 9.38 -18.65
C LYS A 64 3.48 9.33 -18.27
N GLU A 65 3.83 9.85 -17.09
CA GLU A 65 5.21 9.95 -16.63
C GLU A 65 5.67 8.79 -15.74
N ALA A 66 4.76 8.00 -15.14
CA ALA A 66 5.16 6.84 -14.33
C ALA A 66 5.54 5.65 -15.22
N ASP A 67 6.62 4.96 -14.86
CA ASP A 67 7.05 3.71 -15.49
C ASP A 67 6.22 2.54 -14.96
N VAL A 68 5.93 2.55 -13.66
CA VAL A 68 5.08 1.58 -12.97
C VAL A 68 4.19 2.28 -11.95
N GLU A 69 3.06 1.68 -11.65
CA GLU A 69 2.13 2.19 -10.64
C GLU A 69 1.72 1.07 -9.69
N ILE A 70 1.63 1.36 -8.39
CA ILE A 70 1.08 0.45 -7.39
C ILE A 70 -0.34 0.93 -7.07
N CYS A 71 -1.31 0.16 -7.55
CA CYS A 71 -2.74 0.46 -7.46
C CYS A 71 -3.43 -0.46 -6.46
N TYR A 72 -4.44 0.06 -5.76
CA TYR A 72 -5.36 -0.74 -4.96
C TYR A 72 -6.66 -0.99 -5.72
N GLY A 73 -7.18 -2.21 -5.69
CA GLY A 73 -8.43 -2.58 -6.33
C GLY A 73 -8.52 -4.06 -6.71
N LYS A 74 -9.37 -4.36 -7.69
CA LYS A 74 -9.71 -5.74 -8.09
C LYS A 74 -8.78 -6.37 -9.15
N GLY A 75 -7.68 -5.70 -9.51
CA GLY A 75 -6.71 -6.21 -10.49
C GLY A 75 -7.12 -6.09 -11.96
N GLN A 76 -8.18 -5.34 -12.27
CA GLN A 76 -8.74 -5.22 -13.61
C GLN A 76 -8.54 -3.79 -14.16
N TRP A 77 -7.33 -3.50 -14.65
CA TRP A 77 -7.05 -2.25 -15.35
C TRP A 77 -6.85 -2.49 -16.84
N THR A 78 -7.55 -1.72 -17.66
CA THR A 78 -7.39 -1.77 -19.11
C THR A 78 -6.02 -1.25 -19.53
N ASN A 79 -5.43 -1.88 -20.54
CA ASN A 79 -4.12 -1.49 -21.11
C ASN A 79 -2.91 -1.60 -20.16
N CYS A 80 -3.01 -2.33 -19.04
CA CYS A 80 -1.90 -2.60 -18.15
C CYS A 80 -1.72 -4.12 -17.95
N PHE A 81 -0.49 -4.54 -17.70
CA PHE A 81 -0.22 -5.79 -16.99
C PHE A 81 -0.42 -5.52 -15.50
N SER A 82 -0.93 -6.50 -14.76
CA SER A 82 -1.24 -6.36 -13.33
C SER A 82 -0.70 -7.57 -12.58
N ASP A 83 0.30 -7.35 -11.72
CA ASP A 83 0.87 -8.37 -10.86
C ASP A 83 0.39 -8.14 -9.42
N ARG A 84 -0.24 -9.12 -8.81
CA ARG A 84 -0.76 -9.01 -7.45
C ARG A 84 0.38 -8.99 -6.43
N LEU A 85 0.32 -8.05 -5.47
CA LEU A 85 1.34 -7.87 -4.44
C LEU A 85 0.88 -8.27 -3.04
N THR A 86 -0.43 -8.22 -2.75
CA THR A 86 -0.95 -8.55 -1.41
C THR A 86 -2.14 -9.49 -1.47
N TRP A 87 -2.32 -10.27 -0.39
CA TRP A 87 -3.45 -11.19 -0.17
C TRP A 87 -4.07 -10.85 1.19
N ASP A 88 -4.70 -9.68 1.24
CA ASP A 88 -5.15 -9.08 2.47
C ASP A 88 -6.44 -9.69 3.03
N ARG A 89 -6.57 -9.53 4.34
CA ARG A 89 -7.82 -9.64 5.08
C ARG A 89 -8.08 -8.32 5.80
N LEU A 90 -9.34 -7.97 5.96
CA LEU A 90 -9.74 -6.84 6.80
C LEU A 90 -9.58 -7.23 8.26
N ILE A 91 -8.87 -6.39 9.00
CA ILE A 91 -8.53 -6.60 10.40
C ILE A 91 -8.80 -5.33 11.22
N PRO A 92 -9.63 -5.40 12.27
CA PRO A 92 -9.74 -4.33 13.25
C PRO A 92 -8.43 -4.15 14.01
N VAL A 93 -8.03 -2.89 14.21
CA VAL A 93 -6.80 -2.54 14.94
C VAL A 93 -7.04 -1.33 15.84
N CYS A 94 -6.44 -1.34 17.02
CA CYS A 94 -6.48 -0.22 17.97
C CYS A 94 -5.20 -0.16 18.80
N SER A 95 -5.04 0.91 19.58
CA SER A 95 -3.99 0.99 20.61
C SER A 95 -4.19 -0.09 21.69
N PRO A 96 -3.13 -0.64 22.28
CA PRO A 96 -3.22 -1.44 23.50
C PRO A 96 -3.92 -0.72 24.67
N THR A 97 -3.92 0.60 24.67
CA THR A 97 -4.61 1.45 25.65
C THR A 97 -5.30 2.58 24.90
N LEU A 98 -6.63 2.66 25.01
CA LEU A 98 -7.40 3.75 24.43
C LEU A 98 -7.40 4.98 25.35
N LEU A 99 -7.93 6.10 24.83
CA LEU A 99 -8.05 7.33 25.59
C LEU A 99 -8.86 7.08 26.87
N ASP A 100 -8.63 7.91 27.88
CA ASP A 100 -9.27 7.85 29.21
C ASP A 100 -9.10 6.51 29.94
N GLY A 101 -8.11 5.70 29.52
CA GLY A 101 -7.83 4.40 30.11
C GLY A 101 -8.82 3.29 29.73
N GLN A 102 -9.65 3.50 28.71
CA GLN A 102 -10.55 2.48 28.19
C GLN A 102 -9.73 1.31 27.65
N LEU A 103 -10.15 0.08 27.99
CA LEU A 103 -9.56 -1.14 27.45
C LEU A 103 -10.03 -1.36 26.01
N PRO A 104 -9.22 -2.04 25.17
CA PRO A 104 -9.66 -2.49 23.87
C PRO A 104 -10.91 -3.36 23.95
N PRO A 105 -11.78 -3.37 22.90
CA PRO A 105 -12.94 -4.25 22.88
C PRO A 105 -12.51 -5.71 22.90
N ALA A 106 -13.15 -6.53 23.73
CA ALA A 106 -12.85 -7.96 23.86
C ALA A 106 -13.61 -8.82 22.82
N ASP A 107 -14.74 -8.31 22.33
CA ASP A 107 -15.60 -8.98 21.34
C ASP A 107 -16.14 -7.97 20.32
N PRO A 108 -16.31 -8.35 19.03
CA PRO A 108 -16.86 -7.46 18.02
C PRO A 108 -18.22 -6.83 18.36
N SER A 109 -19.05 -7.48 19.18
CA SER A 109 -20.34 -6.92 19.62
C SER A 109 -20.19 -5.65 20.48
N GLU A 110 -19.04 -5.44 21.09
CA GLU A 110 -18.74 -4.25 21.90
C GLU A 110 -18.40 -3.02 21.06
N LEU A 111 -18.15 -3.17 19.74
CA LEU A 111 -17.77 -2.06 18.86
C LEU A 111 -18.77 -0.90 18.86
N SER A 112 -20.03 -1.14 19.23
CA SER A 112 -21.02 -0.06 19.43
C SER A 112 -20.63 0.94 20.53
N ASN A 113 -19.72 0.57 21.44
CA ASN A 113 -19.24 1.40 22.55
C ASN A 113 -17.92 2.13 22.21
N TYR A 114 -17.43 1.97 20.98
CA TYR A 114 -16.14 2.51 20.56
C TYR A 114 -16.30 3.42 19.34
N THR A 115 -15.42 4.39 19.21
CA THR A 115 -15.33 5.23 18.02
C THR A 115 -14.77 4.40 16.86
N LEU A 116 -15.56 4.20 15.80
CA LEU A 116 -15.09 3.59 14.58
C LEU A 116 -14.33 4.61 13.73
N LEU A 117 -13.14 4.24 13.28
CA LEU A 117 -12.31 5.08 12.43
C LEU A 117 -12.46 4.58 10.99
N HIS A 118 -13.05 5.42 10.14
CA HIS A 118 -13.39 5.09 8.76
C HIS A 118 -12.38 5.66 7.79
N VAL A 119 -12.16 4.93 6.71
CA VAL A 119 -11.37 5.43 5.58
C VAL A 119 -12.26 5.51 4.35
N ILE A 120 -12.44 6.73 3.85
CA ILE A 120 -13.23 7.00 2.65
C ILE A 120 -12.48 6.46 1.44
N GLY A 121 -13.21 5.90 0.47
CA GLY A 121 -12.64 5.44 -0.82
C GLY A 121 -12.41 3.93 -0.92
N TYR A 122 -12.49 3.19 0.16
CA TYR A 122 -12.56 1.73 0.11
C TYR A 122 -14.01 1.26 -0.04
N GLU A 123 -14.28 0.32 -0.95
CA GLU A 123 -15.61 -0.29 -1.08
C GLU A 123 -15.94 -1.16 0.14
N GLU A 124 -14.93 -1.84 0.68
CA GLU A 124 -15.03 -2.75 1.80
C GLU A 124 -14.58 -2.07 3.09
N GLY A 125 -15.54 -1.46 3.81
CA GLY A 125 -15.35 -0.79 5.09
C GLY A 125 -16.02 -1.51 6.26
N TRP A 126 -16.27 -0.77 7.36
CA TRP A 126 -16.90 -1.32 8.57
C TRP A 126 -18.24 -2.00 8.31
N GLY A 127 -19.11 -1.41 7.48
CA GLY A 127 -20.39 -2.02 7.13
C GLY A 127 -20.25 -3.39 6.47
N PHE A 128 -19.28 -3.53 5.56
CA PHE A 128 -18.97 -4.82 4.95
C PHE A 128 -18.46 -5.83 6.00
N TRP A 129 -17.49 -5.44 6.83
CA TRP A 129 -16.88 -6.31 7.84
C TRP A 129 -17.92 -6.82 8.86
N LEU A 130 -18.74 -5.92 9.41
CA LEU A 130 -19.80 -6.25 10.37
C LEU A 130 -20.85 -7.19 9.75
N ASN A 131 -21.30 -6.91 8.52
CA ASN A 131 -22.28 -7.73 7.82
C ASN A 131 -21.77 -9.15 7.54
N GLN A 132 -20.50 -9.29 7.13
CA GLN A 132 -19.89 -10.61 6.88
C GLN A 132 -19.84 -11.49 8.14
N LEU A 133 -19.77 -10.88 9.32
CA LEU A 133 -19.72 -11.58 10.61
C LEU A 133 -21.07 -11.63 11.34
N GLY A 134 -22.14 -11.07 10.75
CA GLY A 134 -23.49 -11.13 11.31
C GLY A 134 -23.82 -10.11 12.40
N TYR A 135 -23.00 -9.06 12.56
CA TYR A 135 -23.24 -7.99 13.54
C TYR A 135 -24.13 -6.87 12.96
N TYR A 136 -25.37 -7.17 12.65
CA TYR A 136 -26.32 -6.25 12.01
C TYR A 136 -26.88 -5.15 12.92
N ASN A 137 -26.70 -5.26 14.23
CA ASN A 137 -27.18 -4.33 15.23
C ASN A 137 -26.21 -3.19 15.57
N ILE A 138 -25.02 -3.18 14.96
CA ILE A 138 -24.02 -2.13 15.12
C ILE A 138 -24.16 -1.17 13.95
N ASP A 139 -24.37 0.12 14.26
CA ASP A 139 -24.40 1.16 13.22
C ASP A 139 -22.99 1.43 12.67
N PRO A 140 -22.71 1.04 11.43
CA PRO A 140 -21.38 1.22 10.86
C PRO A 140 -21.12 2.64 10.35
N SER A 141 -22.11 3.55 10.44
CA SER A 141 -21.99 4.90 9.89
C SER A 141 -21.39 5.91 10.85
N GLN A 142 -21.35 5.57 12.14
CA GLN A 142 -20.90 6.46 13.19
C GLN A 142 -19.38 6.41 13.37
N GLY A 143 -18.77 7.53 13.71
CA GLY A 143 -17.33 7.61 13.99
C GLY A 143 -16.66 8.76 13.27
N ILE A 144 -15.35 8.63 13.08
CA ILE A 144 -14.50 9.66 12.45
C ILE A 144 -14.07 9.15 11.07
N HIS A 145 -14.15 10.03 10.06
CA HIS A 145 -13.84 9.68 8.68
C HIS A 145 -12.56 10.37 8.22
N PHE A 146 -11.69 9.60 7.58
CA PHE A 146 -10.41 10.04 7.01
C PHE A 146 -10.36 9.72 5.52
N ASP A 147 -9.58 10.47 4.78
CA ASP A 147 -9.27 10.19 3.37
C ASP A 147 -8.04 9.29 3.19
N SER A 148 -7.34 8.98 4.28
CA SER A 148 -6.12 8.16 4.29
C SER A 148 -6.16 7.10 5.40
N LEU A 149 -5.89 5.85 5.03
CA LEU A 149 -5.75 4.76 5.99
C LEU A 149 -4.55 4.98 6.93
N MET A 150 -3.48 5.62 6.47
CA MET A 150 -2.35 5.97 7.33
C MET A 150 -2.81 6.85 8.49
N THR A 151 -3.61 7.89 8.21
CA THR A 151 -4.17 8.77 9.24
C THR A 151 -5.09 8.00 10.19
N GLY A 152 -5.96 7.13 9.64
CA GLY A 152 -6.84 6.29 10.46
C GLY A 152 -6.07 5.36 11.42
N MET A 153 -5.00 4.72 10.94
CA MET A 153 -4.15 3.85 11.77
C MET A 153 -3.36 4.66 12.82
N GLU A 154 -2.87 5.85 12.49
CA GLU A 154 -2.21 6.73 13.47
C GLU A 154 -3.19 7.18 14.57
N MET A 155 -4.40 7.54 14.22
CA MET A 155 -5.44 7.88 15.19
C MET A 155 -5.78 6.68 16.08
N ALA A 156 -5.87 5.48 15.51
CA ALA A 156 -6.05 4.25 16.28
C ALA A 156 -4.87 4.01 17.26
N ALA A 157 -3.62 4.18 16.80
CA ALA A 157 -2.43 4.01 17.63
C ALA A 157 -2.34 5.03 18.77
N GLN A 158 -2.95 6.21 18.61
CA GLN A 158 -3.07 7.22 19.66
C GLN A 158 -4.28 7.00 20.57
N GLY A 159 -5.04 5.91 20.40
CA GLY A 159 -6.13 5.52 21.28
C GLY A 159 -7.47 6.15 20.98
N HIS A 160 -7.66 6.82 19.86
CA HIS A 160 -8.90 7.52 19.52
C HIS A 160 -10.07 6.60 19.09
N GLY A 161 -9.81 5.31 18.93
CA GLY A 161 -10.83 4.33 18.54
C GLY A 161 -10.26 3.11 17.84
N VAL A 162 -11.12 2.42 17.09
CA VAL A 162 -10.79 1.20 16.36
C VAL A 162 -10.82 1.48 14.85
N ALA A 163 -9.73 1.22 14.16
CA ALA A 163 -9.65 1.33 12.70
C ALA A 163 -9.81 -0.05 12.04
N LEU A 164 -10.34 -0.06 10.82
CA LEU A 164 -10.35 -1.26 9.98
C LEU A 164 -9.22 -1.16 8.97
N SER A 165 -8.21 -2.01 9.14
CA SER A 165 -7.02 -2.05 8.29
C SER A 165 -6.98 -3.30 7.40
N ARG A 166 -5.90 -3.45 6.65
CA ARG A 166 -5.53 -4.64 5.88
C ARG A 166 -4.33 -5.29 6.55
N THR A 167 -4.29 -6.62 6.56
CA THR A 167 -3.25 -7.38 7.27
C THR A 167 -1.84 -6.97 6.87
N SER A 168 -1.57 -6.80 5.57
CA SER A 168 -0.24 -6.40 5.09
C SER A 168 0.16 -4.98 5.51
N LEU A 169 -0.81 -4.06 5.62
CA LEU A 169 -0.55 -2.65 5.95
C LEU A 169 -0.41 -2.42 7.46
N ALA A 170 -1.09 -3.22 8.28
CA ALA A 170 -1.01 -3.14 9.74
C ALA A 170 0.21 -3.88 10.31
N ALA A 171 0.83 -4.78 9.56
CA ALA A 171 1.84 -5.73 10.04
C ALA A 171 2.93 -5.08 10.89
N ASN A 172 3.57 -4.04 10.38
CA ASN A 172 4.65 -3.35 11.11
C ASN A 172 4.17 -2.72 12.43
N MET A 173 2.98 -2.10 12.45
CA MET A 173 2.45 -1.47 13.67
C MET A 173 1.96 -2.50 14.68
N LEU A 174 1.55 -3.69 14.25
CA LEU A 174 1.24 -4.83 15.10
C LEU A 174 2.52 -5.45 15.69
N GLU A 175 3.55 -5.67 14.88
CA GLU A 175 4.83 -6.23 15.29
C GLU A 175 5.56 -5.37 16.34
N ASN A 176 5.53 -4.05 16.18
CA ASN A 176 6.17 -3.12 17.10
C ASN A 176 5.28 -2.71 18.29
N GLY A 177 4.07 -3.26 18.40
CA GLY A 177 3.15 -3.06 19.51
C GLY A 177 2.45 -1.69 19.56
N ARG A 178 2.55 -0.87 18.51
CA ARG A 178 1.81 0.40 18.42
C ARG A 178 0.30 0.16 18.22
N LEU A 179 -0.04 -0.92 17.54
CA LEU A 179 -1.39 -1.41 17.38
C LEU A 179 -1.49 -2.85 17.87
N ILE A 180 -2.68 -3.23 18.27
CA ILE A 180 -3.09 -4.62 18.50
C ILE A 180 -4.31 -4.94 17.62
N ALA A 181 -4.50 -6.22 17.31
CA ALA A 181 -5.76 -6.74 16.82
C ALA A 181 -6.58 -7.18 18.04
N PRO A 182 -7.67 -6.49 18.39
CA PRO A 182 -8.40 -6.78 19.63
C PRO A 182 -9.15 -8.12 19.58
N PHE A 183 -9.42 -8.64 18.37
CA PHE A 183 -10.04 -9.97 18.16
C PHE A 183 -9.40 -10.70 16.99
N GLU A 184 -9.64 -12.02 16.92
CA GLU A 184 -9.10 -12.88 15.85
C GLU A 184 -9.91 -12.81 14.54
N GLN A 185 -11.14 -12.28 14.59
CA GLN A 185 -12.03 -12.23 13.45
C GLN A 185 -11.47 -11.30 12.36
N THR A 186 -11.25 -11.88 11.19
CA THR A 186 -10.86 -11.18 9.98
C THR A 186 -11.78 -11.54 8.83
N VAL A 187 -11.96 -10.64 7.87
CA VAL A 187 -12.81 -10.85 6.70
C VAL A 187 -11.97 -10.76 5.44
N SER A 188 -12.15 -11.69 4.52
CA SER A 188 -11.44 -11.67 3.22
C SER A 188 -11.91 -10.48 2.39
N THR A 189 -10.98 -9.83 1.68
CA THR A 189 -11.26 -8.76 0.73
C THR A 189 -10.98 -9.21 -0.69
N VAL A 190 -11.77 -8.75 -1.65
CA VAL A 190 -11.52 -8.98 -3.08
C VAL A 190 -10.52 -7.97 -3.65
N GLU A 191 -10.32 -6.86 -2.97
CA GLU A 191 -9.38 -5.82 -3.36
C GLU A 191 -7.98 -6.10 -2.78
N SER A 192 -6.96 -5.73 -3.54
CA SER A 192 -5.56 -5.94 -3.17
C SER A 192 -4.68 -4.86 -3.79
N PHE A 193 -3.42 -4.80 -3.39
CA PHE A 193 -2.42 -4.01 -4.10
C PHE A 193 -1.84 -4.80 -5.27
N TYR A 194 -1.68 -4.10 -6.38
CA TYR A 194 -1.11 -4.63 -7.62
C TYR A 194 -0.06 -3.69 -8.16
N LEU A 195 1.02 -4.24 -8.68
CA LEU A 195 1.91 -3.52 -9.56
C LEU A 195 1.29 -3.49 -10.96
N THR A 196 1.14 -2.33 -11.55
CA THR A 196 0.66 -2.18 -12.92
C THR A 196 1.74 -1.59 -13.81
N THR A 197 1.86 -2.15 -15.02
CA THR A 197 2.82 -1.71 -16.04
C THR A 197 2.06 -1.48 -17.35
N PRO A 198 2.23 -0.32 -18.02
CA PRO A 198 1.56 -0.05 -19.29
C PRO A 198 1.92 -1.08 -20.38
N LYS A 199 0.92 -1.55 -21.15
CA LYS A 199 1.14 -2.50 -22.26
C LYS A 199 1.68 -1.84 -23.52
N ASP A 200 1.49 -0.55 -23.67
CA ASP A 200 1.87 0.24 -24.85
C ASP A 200 3.31 0.75 -24.81
N LYS A 201 4.02 0.52 -23.70
CA LYS A 201 5.42 0.92 -23.52
C LYS A 201 6.32 -0.32 -23.49
N PRO A 202 7.51 -0.28 -24.13
CA PRO A 202 8.51 -1.32 -23.95
C PRO A 202 8.99 -1.32 -22.50
N ILE A 203 9.08 -2.50 -21.89
CA ILE A 203 9.61 -2.67 -20.53
C ILE A 203 11.12 -2.48 -20.59
N ARG A 204 11.63 -1.44 -19.96
CA ARG A 204 13.07 -1.17 -19.84
C ARG A 204 13.68 -2.07 -18.78
N ALA A 205 14.98 -2.35 -18.86
CA ALA A 205 15.67 -3.27 -17.95
C ALA A 205 15.53 -2.89 -16.46
N HIS A 206 15.61 -1.60 -16.12
CA HIS A 206 15.45 -1.12 -14.74
C HIS A 206 14.00 -1.24 -14.23
N VAL A 207 12.99 -1.15 -15.12
CA VAL A 207 11.58 -1.38 -14.81
C VAL A 207 11.34 -2.86 -14.52
N ASP A 208 11.91 -3.74 -15.35
CA ASP A 208 11.80 -5.21 -15.17
C ASP A 208 12.51 -5.67 -13.89
N ALA A 209 13.67 -5.10 -13.59
CA ALA A 209 14.39 -5.37 -12.34
C ALA A 209 13.55 -5.02 -11.10
N PHE A 210 12.91 -3.86 -11.09
CA PHE A 210 12.04 -3.44 -9.98
C PHE A 210 10.78 -4.33 -9.91
N ARG A 211 10.17 -4.62 -11.08
CA ARG A 211 9.00 -5.49 -11.15
C ARG A 211 9.28 -6.87 -10.57
N GLN A 212 10.40 -7.51 -11.00
CA GLN A 212 10.75 -8.83 -10.49
C GLN A 212 11.03 -8.78 -8.99
N TRP A 213 11.83 -7.81 -8.55
CA TRP A 213 12.16 -7.64 -7.14
C TRP A 213 10.90 -7.49 -6.25
N ILE A 214 9.94 -6.62 -6.62
CA ILE A 214 8.76 -6.39 -5.80
C ILE A 214 7.82 -7.60 -5.77
N ILE A 215 7.75 -8.38 -6.86
CA ILE A 215 7.00 -9.63 -6.91
C ILE A 215 7.64 -10.66 -5.96
N ASP A 216 8.95 -10.80 -5.99
CA ASP A 216 9.68 -11.71 -5.10
C ASP A 216 9.48 -11.32 -3.62
N GLN A 217 9.50 -10.02 -3.30
CA GLN A 217 9.17 -9.52 -1.96
C GLN A 217 7.72 -9.84 -1.56
N ALA A 218 6.77 -9.74 -2.49
CA ALA A 218 5.36 -10.06 -2.25
C ALA A 218 5.15 -11.55 -1.96
N GLN A 219 5.83 -12.43 -2.67
CA GLN A 219 5.79 -13.88 -2.45
C GLN A 219 6.39 -14.27 -1.09
N GLN A 220 7.49 -13.64 -0.70
CA GLN A 220 8.11 -13.87 0.62
C GLN A 220 7.21 -13.40 1.77
N ALA A 221 6.47 -12.31 1.59
CA ALA A 221 5.57 -11.76 2.59
C ALA A 221 4.28 -12.58 2.76
N SER A 222 3.92 -13.41 1.78
CA SER A 222 2.68 -14.21 1.76
C SER A 222 2.93 -15.66 1.37
N PRO A 223 3.76 -16.40 2.12
CA PRO A 223 4.08 -17.79 1.77
C PRO A 223 2.83 -18.67 1.82
N GLY A 224 2.50 -19.31 0.69
CA GLY A 224 1.39 -20.25 0.56
C GLY A 224 0.07 -19.69 0.03
N GLN A 225 0.06 -18.46 -0.48
CA GLN A 225 -1.12 -17.82 -1.11
C GLN A 225 -0.94 -17.49 -2.60
N VAL A 226 0.09 -18.06 -3.24
CA VAL A 226 0.35 -17.93 -4.69
C VAL A 226 -0.27 -19.07 -5.47
#